data_fe021e9f8684422a3c578e20120689de
#
_entry.id   fe021e9f8684422a3c578e20120689de
#
_cell.length_a   1.000
_cell.length_b   1.000
_cell.length_c   1.000
_cell.angle_alpha   90.00
_cell.angle_beta   90.00
_cell.angle_gamma   90.00
#
_symmetry.space_group_name_H-M   'P 1'
#
loop_
_entity.id
_entity.type
_entity.pdbx_description
1 polymer ?
#
loop_
_entity_poly.entity_id
_entity_poly.type
_entity_poly.pdbx_seq_one_letter_code
_entity_poly.pdbx_strand_id
1 'polypeptide(L)'
;MDEYQRVLDQYGMEYAEISDGSVEMPSDVKCEFIHKLSKQVIVLSEVGSKDEAKIIPPYKWIKLMKMELEAGSWKVIGEAREGGNVGLFRSSGEVRQGLVEEILTEIPEEKIIWEAPQKSQQVWFVKLVGANVNVGNIAPNEVISLETIRLGLRGDTFDHFLTH
;
A
#
# COMPACT_ATOMS: atom_id res chain seq x y z
N MET A 1 -22.52 -2.14 3.44
CA MET A 1 -22.15 -2.61 2.08
C MET A 1 -23.06 -2.02 1.02
N ASP A 2 -24.38 -2.15 1.11
CA ASP A 2 -25.30 -1.67 0.08
C ASP A 2 -25.27 -0.14 -0.09
N GLU A 3 -25.05 0.62 0.98
CA GLU A 3 -24.87 2.06 0.91
C GLU A 3 -23.55 2.43 0.19
N TYR A 4 -22.47 1.72 0.46
CA TYR A 4 -21.19 1.94 -0.23
C TYR A 4 -21.32 1.64 -1.72
N GLN A 5 -21.96 0.53 -2.06
CA GLN A 5 -22.29 0.18 -3.44
C GLN A 5 -23.10 1.27 -4.14
N ARG A 6 -24.15 1.77 -3.49
CA ARG A 6 -24.99 2.84 -4.03
C ARG A 6 -24.19 4.11 -4.33
N VAL A 7 -23.23 4.46 -3.47
CA VAL A 7 -22.36 5.62 -3.68
C VAL A 7 -21.44 5.41 -4.89
N LEU A 8 -20.83 4.22 -5.01
CA LEU A 8 -19.98 3.89 -6.16
C LEU A 8 -20.77 4.01 -7.48
N ASP A 9 -21.97 3.45 -7.52
CA ASP A 9 -22.86 3.50 -8.69
C ASP A 9 -23.29 4.92 -9.01
N GLN A 10 -23.67 5.70 -7.99
CA GLN A 10 -24.10 7.09 -8.14
C GLN A 10 -23.03 7.98 -8.80
N TYR A 11 -21.77 7.75 -8.48
CA TYR A 11 -20.63 8.53 -8.99
C TYR A 11 -19.90 7.86 -10.16
N GLY A 12 -20.35 6.70 -10.62
CA GLY A 12 -19.71 5.95 -11.70
C GLY A 12 -18.27 5.57 -11.39
N MET A 13 -17.97 5.18 -10.14
CA MET A 13 -16.64 4.83 -9.71
C MET A 13 -16.26 3.44 -10.21
N GLU A 14 -15.13 3.36 -10.89
CA GLU A 14 -14.57 2.09 -11.40
C GLU A 14 -13.67 1.38 -10.37
N TYR A 15 -13.23 2.12 -9.35
CA TYR A 15 -12.33 1.63 -8.30
C TYR A 15 -12.93 1.84 -6.92
N ALA A 16 -12.67 0.91 -6.02
CA ALA A 16 -13.05 1.01 -4.61
C ALA A 16 -11.89 0.57 -3.72
N GLU A 17 -11.66 1.32 -2.64
CA GLU A 17 -10.74 0.91 -1.58
C GLU A 17 -11.52 0.31 -0.41
N ILE A 18 -11.02 -0.81 0.13
CA ILE A 18 -11.53 -1.42 1.37
C ILE A 18 -10.44 -1.38 2.42
N SER A 19 -10.66 -0.57 3.44
CA SER A 19 -9.78 -0.44 4.59
C SER A 19 -10.53 -0.76 5.90
N ASP A 20 -9.88 -1.46 6.81
CA ASP A 20 -10.33 -1.74 8.17
C ASP A 20 -9.48 -1.02 9.22
N GLY A 21 -8.61 -0.11 8.80
CA GLY A 21 -7.69 0.60 9.70
C GLY A 21 -8.36 1.48 10.76
N SER A 22 -9.62 1.88 10.55
CA SER A 22 -10.41 2.72 11.47
C SER A 22 -11.55 1.97 12.16
N VAL A 23 -11.79 0.71 11.81
CA VAL A 23 -12.85 -0.14 12.39
C VAL A 23 -12.30 -1.55 12.62
N GLU A 24 -12.69 -2.19 13.71
CA GLU A 24 -12.38 -3.60 13.89
C GLU A 24 -13.31 -4.45 13.03
N MET A 25 -12.72 -5.11 12.04
CA MET A 25 -13.42 -6.03 11.14
C MET A 25 -12.69 -7.38 11.11
N PRO A 26 -13.39 -8.50 11.33
CA PRO A 26 -12.79 -9.81 11.08
C PRO A 26 -12.34 -9.97 9.63
N SER A 27 -11.18 -10.60 9.41
CA SER A 27 -10.57 -10.71 8.08
C SER A 27 -11.41 -11.51 7.08
N ASP A 28 -12.20 -12.47 7.55
CA ASP A 28 -13.17 -13.22 6.75
C ASP A 28 -14.30 -12.31 6.25
N VAL A 29 -14.83 -11.46 7.10
CA VAL A 29 -15.86 -10.46 6.73
C VAL A 29 -15.31 -9.46 5.73
N LYS A 30 -14.07 -8.99 5.91
CA LYS A 30 -13.40 -8.11 4.95
C LYS A 30 -13.25 -8.78 3.59
N CYS A 31 -12.82 -10.05 3.57
CA CYS A 31 -12.70 -10.85 2.34
C CYS A 31 -14.05 -11.06 1.63
N GLU A 32 -15.15 -11.26 2.39
CA GLU A 32 -16.49 -11.31 1.79
C GLU A 32 -16.88 -9.99 1.11
N PHE A 33 -16.53 -8.86 1.71
CA PHE A 33 -16.76 -7.55 1.10
C PHE A 33 -15.94 -7.34 -0.17
N ILE A 34 -14.64 -7.68 -0.14
CA ILE A 34 -13.78 -7.67 -1.31
C ILE A 34 -14.38 -8.52 -2.42
N HIS A 35 -14.76 -9.77 -2.11
CA HIS A 35 -15.34 -10.68 -3.07
C HIS A 35 -16.65 -10.17 -3.68
N LYS A 36 -17.51 -9.53 -2.88
CA LYS A 36 -18.77 -8.95 -3.37
C LYS A 36 -18.51 -7.77 -4.32
N LEU A 37 -17.63 -6.84 -3.94
CA LEU A 37 -17.34 -5.64 -4.71
C LEU A 37 -16.52 -5.92 -5.97
N SER A 38 -15.60 -6.87 -5.95
CA SER A 38 -14.74 -7.21 -7.10
C SER A 38 -15.50 -7.72 -8.32
N LYS A 39 -16.79 -8.05 -8.17
CA LYS A 39 -17.69 -8.42 -9.28
C LYS A 39 -18.19 -7.21 -10.08
N GLN A 40 -17.98 -6.00 -9.57
CA GLN A 40 -18.58 -4.77 -10.13
C GLN A 40 -17.54 -3.68 -10.36
N VAL A 41 -16.54 -3.58 -9.49
CA VAL A 41 -15.47 -2.57 -9.54
C VAL A 41 -14.11 -3.20 -9.29
N ILE A 42 -13.05 -2.49 -9.65
CA ILE A 42 -11.68 -2.88 -9.31
C ILE A 42 -11.45 -2.55 -7.84
N VAL A 43 -11.16 -3.58 -7.03
CA VAL A 43 -10.97 -3.42 -5.58
C VAL A 43 -9.49 -3.30 -5.25
N LEU A 44 -9.16 -2.31 -4.45
CA LEU A 44 -7.92 -2.18 -3.69
C LEU A 44 -8.23 -2.48 -2.22
N SER A 45 -7.35 -3.18 -1.52
CA SER A 45 -7.57 -3.45 -0.10
C SER A 45 -6.34 -3.10 0.73
N GLU A 46 -6.54 -2.45 1.87
CA GLU A 46 -5.47 -1.97 2.73
C GLU A 46 -5.19 -2.97 3.85
N VAL A 47 -3.92 -3.36 3.99
CA VAL A 47 -3.44 -4.22 5.08
C VAL A 47 -2.51 -3.43 5.98
N GLY A 48 -2.74 -3.53 7.28
CA GLY A 48 -1.93 -2.87 8.29
C GLY A 48 -2.75 -2.46 9.51
N SER A 49 -2.20 -1.57 10.32
CA SER A 49 -2.92 -0.99 11.45
C SER A 49 -2.55 0.47 11.59
N LYS A 50 -3.54 1.31 11.78
CA LYS A 50 -3.38 2.74 12.12
C LYS A 50 -3.04 2.95 13.61
N ASP A 51 -3.04 1.92 14.41
CA ASP A 51 -2.68 1.93 15.82
C ASP A 51 -1.17 1.70 15.99
N GLU A 52 -0.45 2.68 16.50
CA GLU A 52 1.00 2.62 16.76
C GLU A 52 1.38 1.53 17.78
N ALA A 53 0.47 1.20 18.71
CA ALA A 53 0.70 0.15 19.69
C ALA A 53 0.54 -1.26 19.12
N LYS A 54 -0.09 -1.39 17.95
CA LYS A 54 -0.38 -2.69 17.33
C LYS A 54 0.70 -3.09 16.33
N ILE A 55 1.67 -3.83 16.80
CA ILE A 55 2.70 -4.42 15.93
C ILE A 55 2.19 -5.72 15.32
N ILE A 56 1.98 -5.72 14.00
CA ILE A 56 1.61 -6.91 13.24
C ILE A 56 2.90 -7.60 12.77
N PRO A 57 3.10 -8.90 13.07
CA PRO A 57 4.27 -9.63 12.62
C PRO A 57 4.23 -9.92 11.10
N PRO A 58 5.38 -10.07 10.41
CA PRO A 58 5.45 -10.21 8.96
C PRO A 58 4.57 -11.34 8.41
N TYR A 59 4.61 -12.53 9.01
CA TYR A 59 3.78 -13.67 8.56
C TYR A 59 2.28 -13.35 8.54
N LYS A 60 1.82 -12.49 9.45
CA LYS A 60 0.41 -12.08 9.50
C LYS A 60 0.08 -11.07 8.40
N TRP A 61 1.01 -10.16 8.07
CA TRP A 61 0.88 -9.28 6.91
C TRP A 61 0.72 -10.10 5.63
N ILE A 62 1.63 -11.04 5.40
CA ILE A 62 1.63 -11.92 4.22
C ILE A 62 0.34 -12.72 4.13
N LYS A 63 -0.10 -13.31 5.26
CA LYS A 63 -1.34 -14.06 5.31
C LYS A 63 -2.55 -13.21 4.91
N LEU A 64 -2.68 -12.00 5.48
CA LEU A 64 -3.77 -11.08 5.17
C LEU A 64 -3.74 -10.65 3.71
N MET A 65 -2.58 -10.23 3.19
CA MET A 65 -2.42 -9.85 1.79
C MET A 65 -2.82 -10.97 0.83
N LYS A 66 -2.39 -12.22 1.10
CA LYS A 66 -2.78 -13.39 0.29
C LYS A 66 -4.30 -13.61 0.31
N MET A 67 -4.91 -13.60 1.50
CA MET A 67 -6.35 -13.78 1.64
C MET A 67 -7.14 -12.71 0.88
N GLU A 68 -6.72 -11.45 0.94
CA GLU A 68 -7.39 -10.35 0.28
C GLU A 68 -7.22 -10.39 -1.25
N LEU A 69 -6.04 -10.77 -1.76
CA LEU A 69 -5.81 -11.03 -3.19
C LEU A 69 -6.66 -12.20 -3.70
N GLU A 70 -6.71 -13.30 -2.95
CA GLU A 70 -7.56 -14.47 -3.27
C GLU A 70 -9.06 -14.14 -3.25
N ALA A 71 -9.46 -13.22 -2.38
CA ALA A 71 -10.85 -12.74 -2.32
C ALA A 71 -11.24 -11.86 -3.53
N GLY A 72 -10.28 -11.39 -4.31
CA GLY A 72 -10.52 -10.63 -5.54
C GLY A 72 -9.99 -9.19 -5.53
N SER A 73 -9.18 -8.81 -4.55
CA SER A 73 -8.47 -7.54 -4.60
C SER A 73 -7.49 -7.52 -5.78
N TRP A 74 -7.51 -6.45 -6.57
CA TRP A 74 -6.58 -6.28 -7.69
C TRP A 74 -5.15 -6.05 -7.21
N LYS A 75 -5.01 -5.18 -6.19
CA LYS A 75 -3.76 -4.94 -5.46
C LYS A 75 -4.06 -4.75 -3.97
N VAL A 76 -3.08 -5.04 -3.15
CA VAL A 76 -3.10 -4.73 -1.71
C VAL A 76 -2.28 -3.49 -1.42
N ILE A 77 -2.73 -2.70 -0.46
CA ILE A 77 -2.05 -1.48 -0.01
C ILE A 77 -1.38 -1.78 1.32
N GLY A 78 -0.10 -1.45 1.45
CA GLY A 78 0.61 -1.49 2.73
C GLY A 78 0.41 -0.17 3.48
N GLU A 79 -0.23 -0.23 4.65
CA GLU A 79 -0.60 0.93 5.49
C GLU A 79 0.60 1.65 6.09
N ALA A 80 0.57 2.98 6.05
CA ALA A 80 1.58 3.84 6.68
C ALA A 80 1.04 5.08 7.39
N ARG A 81 -0.22 5.45 7.23
CA ARG A 81 -0.84 6.75 7.56
C ARG A 81 -0.15 7.94 6.84
N GLU A 82 -0.78 9.09 6.91
CA GLU A 82 -0.25 10.34 6.35
C GLU A 82 1.11 10.75 6.97
N GLY A 83 1.35 10.41 8.23
CA GLY A 83 2.60 10.70 8.93
C GLY A 83 3.76 9.80 8.54
N GLY A 84 3.51 8.62 7.93
CA GLY A 84 4.53 7.63 7.61
C GLY A 84 5.28 7.11 8.84
N ASN A 85 4.55 6.86 9.93
CA ASN A 85 5.13 6.51 11.23
C ASN A 85 4.46 5.30 11.90
N VAL A 86 3.64 4.57 11.15
CA VAL A 86 2.97 3.32 11.59
C VAL A 86 3.04 2.27 10.49
N GLY A 87 2.50 1.09 10.73
CA GLY A 87 2.36 0.03 9.73
C GLY A 87 3.71 -0.43 9.17
N LEU A 88 4.02 0.01 7.96
CA LEU A 88 5.30 -0.26 7.28
C LEU A 88 6.50 0.47 7.91
N PHE A 89 6.26 1.47 8.75
CA PHE A 89 7.29 2.32 9.32
C PHE A 89 7.35 2.22 10.84
N ARG A 90 8.49 2.61 11.39
CA ARG A 90 8.68 2.87 12.81
C ARG A 90 8.13 4.25 13.15
N SER A 91 7.94 4.56 14.42
CA SER A 91 7.53 5.90 14.88
C SER A 91 8.50 7.02 14.44
N SER A 92 9.76 6.66 14.13
CA SER A 92 10.76 7.56 13.55
C SER A 92 10.57 7.87 12.06
N GLY A 93 9.65 7.18 11.37
CA GLY A 93 9.48 7.23 9.91
C GLY A 93 10.43 6.29 9.15
N GLU A 94 11.29 5.56 9.84
CA GLU A 94 12.19 4.57 9.26
C GLU A 94 11.41 3.35 8.78
N VAL A 95 11.74 2.87 7.58
CA VAL A 95 11.11 1.67 7.00
C VAL A 95 11.44 0.43 7.85
N ARG A 96 10.45 -0.39 8.11
CA ARG A 96 10.61 -1.72 8.69
C ARG A 96 11.13 -2.68 7.61
N GLN A 97 12.38 -2.48 7.21
CA GLN A 97 13.01 -3.15 6.07
C GLN A 97 12.76 -4.67 6.06
N GLY A 98 13.02 -5.37 7.16
CA GLY A 98 12.80 -6.82 7.24
C GLY A 98 11.34 -7.23 6.99
N LEU A 99 10.35 -6.39 7.37
CA LEU A 99 8.95 -6.64 7.04
C LEU A 99 8.70 -6.55 5.54
N VAL A 100 9.20 -5.48 4.89
CA VAL A 100 9.00 -5.26 3.45
C VAL A 100 9.70 -6.36 2.63
N GLU A 101 10.94 -6.68 2.97
CA GLU A 101 11.70 -7.75 2.31
C GLU A 101 11.01 -9.11 2.44
N GLU A 102 10.48 -9.45 3.62
CA GLU A 102 9.75 -10.70 3.83
C GLU A 102 8.42 -10.73 3.04
N ILE A 103 7.69 -9.62 2.96
CA ILE A 103 6.49 -9.51 2.12
C ILE A 103 6.85 -9.77 0.65
N LEU A 104 7.92 -9.17 0.15
CA LEU A 104 8.36 -9.31 -1.26
C LEU A 104 8.82 -10.72 -1.63
N THR A 105 9.17 -11.59 -0.65
CA THR A 105 9.45 -13.01 -0.94
C THR A 105 8.21 -13.82 -1.28
N GLU A 106 7.02 -13.34 -0.91
CA GLU A 106 5.77 -14.11 -0.94
C GLU A 106 4.66 -13.47 -1.79
N ILE A 107 4.71 -12.15 -1.97
CA ILE A 107 3.73 -11.37 -2.74
C ILE A 107 4.46 -10.67 -3.89
N PRO A 108 4.02 -10.86 -5.14
CA PRO A 108 4.60 -10.17 -6.29
C PRO A 108 4.49 -8.65 -6.13
N GLU A 109 5.57 -7.93 -6.44
CA GLU A 109 5.66 -6.48 -6.25
C GLU A 109 4.57 -5.70 -7.00
N GLU A 110 4.20 -6.16 -8.17
CA GLU A 110 3.15 -5.54 -8.99
C GLU A 110 1.75 -5.65 -8.36
N LYS A 111 1.59 -6.51 -7.35
CA LYS A 111 0.36 -6.66 -6.57
C LYS A 111 0.29 -5.78 -5.34
N ILE A 112 1.33 -5.01 -5.06
CA ILE A 112 1.40 -4.19 -3.85
C ILE A 112 1.45 -2.71 -4.22
N ILE A 113 0.76 -1.88 -3.45
CA ILE A 113 0.94 -0.42 -3.40
C ILE A 113 1.51 -0.10 -2.03
N TRP A 114 2.65 0.54 -1.99
CA TRP A 114 3.32 0.93 -0.75
C TRP A 114 2.97 2.36 -0.40
N GLU A 115 2.30 2.60 0.71
CA GLU A 115 2.13 3.95 1.19
C GLU A 115 3.50 4.55 1.58
N ALA A 116 3.86 5.66 0.99
CA ALA A 116 5.14 6.33 1.17
C ALA A 116 4.97 7.87 1.21
N PRO A 117 4.32 8.41 2.26
CA PRO A 117 4.01 9.83 2.33
C PRO A 117 5.23 10.75 2.45
N GLN A 118 6.36 10.23 2.95
CA GLN A 118 7.58 11.03 3.09
C GLN A 118 8.57 10.78 1.93
N LYS A 119 9.27 11.83 1.49
CA LYS A 119 10.28 11.75 0.43
C LYS A 119 11.32 10.65 0.69
N SER A 120 11.82 10.52 1.91
CA SER A 120 12.80 9.49 2.29
C SER A 120 12.28 8.07 2.06
N GLN A 121 10.99 7.86 2.32
CA GLN A 121 10.30 6.59 2.11
C GLN A 121 10.14 6.30 0.62
N GLN A 122 9.75 7.29 -0.18
CA GLN A 122 9.65 7.20 -1.64
C GLN A 122 11.00 6.81 -2.25
N VAL A 123 12.08 7.48 -1.85
CA VAL A 123 13.45 7.17 -2.27
C VAL A 123 13.83 5.74 -1.90
N TRP A 124 13.49 5.30 -0.68
CA TRP A 124 13.81 3.96 -0.21
C TRP A 124 13.12 2.89 -1.08
N PHE A 125 11.82 3.02 -1.34
CA PHE A 125 11.10 2.07 -2.20
C PHE A 125 11.60 2.08 -3.64
N VAL A 126 11.88 3.25 -4.21
CA VAL A 126 12.43 3.36 -5.58
C VAL A 126 13.79 2.66 -5.67
N LYS A 127 14.64 2.76 -4.64
CA LYS A 127 15.93 2.06 -4.62
C LYS A 127 15.80 0.56 -4.41
N LEU A 128 14.85 0.11 -3.60
CA LEU A 128 14.68 -1.32 -3.31
C LEU A 128 14.02 -2.08 -4.45
N VAL A 129 12.93 -1.53 -4.99
CA VAL A 129 12.03 -2.22 -5.92
C VAL A 129 12.27 -1.78 -7.36
N GLY A 130 12.70 -0.53 -7.56
CA GLY A 130 12.95 0.05 -8.87
C GLY A 130 12.04 1.25 -9.18
N ALA A 131 12.33 1.91 -10.31
CA ALA A 131 11.63 3.12 -10.74
C ALA A 131 10.12 2.94 -10.92
N ASN A 132 9.67 1.72 -11.25
CA ASN A 132 8.26 1.40 -11.51
C ASN A 132 7.47 0.93 -10.28
N VAL A 133 8.07 1.01 -9.09
CA VAL A 133 7.37 0.62 -7.85
C VAL A 133 6.04 1.36 -7.69
N ASN A 134 4.99 0.64 -7.28
CA ASN A 134 3.71 1.26 -6.97
C ASN A 134 3.79 1.91 -5.59
N VAL A 135 3.68 3.22 -5.54
CA VAL A 135 3.61 3.97 -4.28
C VAL A 135 2.29 4.73 -4.17
N GLY A 136 1.78 4.82 -2.97
CA GLY A 136 0.54 5.49 -2.62
C GLY A 136 0.74 6.53 -1.51
N ASN A 137 -0.36 7.19 -1.12
CA ASN A 137 -0.36 8.24 -0.10
C ASN A 137 0.61 9.40 -0.44
N ILE A 138 0.63 9.79 -1.72
CA ILE A 138 1.46 10.86 -2.25
C ILE A 138 0.62 12.14 -2.35
N ALA A 139 1.07 13.20 -1.69
CA ALA A 139 0.38 14.48 -1.77
C ALA A 139 0.39 15.03 -3.22
N PRO A 140 -0.70 15.66 -3.69
CA PRO A 140 -0.80 16.11 -5.08
C PRO A 140 0.32 17.05 -5.54
N ASN A 141 0.86 17.85 -4.64
CA ASN A 141 1.99 18.75 -4.88
C ASN A 141 3.35 18.04 -4.91
N GLU A 142 3.41 16.74 -4.56
CA GLU A 142 4.65 15.95 -4.55
C GLU A 142 4.82 15.05 -5.78
N VAL A 143 3.83 14.96 -6.64
CA VAL A 143 3.85 14.08 -7.83
C VAL A 143 5.07 14.35 -8.71
N ILE A 144 5.38 15.61 -9.01
CA ILE A 144 6.56 15.98 -9.82
C ILE A 144 7.85 15.61 -9.07
N SER A 145 7.90 15.83 -7.74
CA SER A 145 9.04 15.44 -6.92
C SER A 145 9.29 13.93 -6.98
N LEU A 146 8.26 13.13 -6.82
CA LEU A 146 8.33 11.68 -6.93
C LEU A 146 8.81 11.23 -8.32
N GLU A 147 8.29 11.81 -9.39
CA GLU A 147 8.71 11.45 -10.74
C GLU A 147 10.20 11.77 -10.97
N THR A 148 10.69 12.89 -10.47
CA THR A 148 12.13 13.20 -10.55
C THR A 148 13.00 12.21 -9.74
N ILE A 149 12.49 11.62 -8.65
CA ILE A 149 13.15 10.54 -7.92
C ILE A 149 13.21 9.28 -8.78
N ARG A 150 12.09 8.89 -9.42
CA ARG A 150 11.98 7.72 -10.30
C ARG A 150 12.94 7.79 -11.51
N LEU A 151 13.07 8.98 -12.09
CA LEU A 151 13.91 9.24 -13.24
C LEU A 151 15.41 9.44 -12.92
N GLY A 152 15.82 9.34 -11.65
CA GLY A 152 17.20 9.59 -11.24
C GLY A 152 17.66 11.04 -11.39
N LEU A 153 16.72 12.01 -11.44
CA LEU A 153 17.02 13.43 -11.59
C LEU A 153 17.30 14.15 -10.27
N ARG A 154 17.27 13.40 -9.16
CA ARG A 154 17.55 13.88 -7.81
C ARG A 154 18.83 13.25 -7.28
N GLY A 155 19.60 14.00 -6.48
CA GLY A 155 20.80 13.48 -5.80
C GLY A 155 20.55 12.22 -4.97
N ASP A 156 19.31 12.05 -4.48
CA ASP A 156 18.90 10.86 -3.71
C ASP A 156 18.96 9.55 -4.53
N THR A 157 18.76 9.62 -5.86
CA THR A 157 18.66 8.43 -6.73
C THR A 157 19.58 8.48 -7.96
N PHE A 158 20.27 9.58 -8.19
CA PHE A 158 21.13 9.78 -9.37
C PHE A 158 22.17 8.67 -9.50
N ASP A 159 22.99 8.45 -8.48
CA ASP A 159 24.03 7.43 -8.50
C ASP A 159 23.48 6.01 -8.59
N HIS A 160 22.28 5.77 -8.04
CA HIS A 160 21.64 4.46 -8.06
C HIS A 160 21.34 3.98 -9.49
N PHE A 161 20.92 4.87 -10.38
CA PHE A 161 20.60 4.54 -11.77
C PHE A 161 21.79 4.63 -12.74
N LEU A 162 22.95 5.16 -12.31
CA LEU A 162 24.16 5.17 -13.11
C LEU A 162 24.99 3.89 -13.00
N THR A 163 24.78 3.10 -11.96
CA THR A 163 25.59 1.92 -11.62
C THR A 163 24.96 0.58 -12.02
N HIS A 164 23.82 0.64 -12.71
CA HIS A 164 23.09 -0.57 -13.15
C HIS A 164 22.68 -0.51 -14.61
#